data_41edaa78ca5d2d29d790b37bb3d419ff
#
_entry.id   41edaa78ca5d2d29d790b37bb3d419ff
#
_cell.length_a   1.000
_cell.length_b   1.000
_cell.length_c   1.000
_cell.angle_alpha   90.00
_cell.angle_beta   90.00
_cell.angle_gamma   90.00
#
_symmetry.space_group_name_H-M   'P 1'
#
loop_
_entity.id
_entity.type
_entity.pdbx_description
1 polymer ?
#
loop_
_entity_poly.entity_id
_entity_poly.type
_entity_poly.pdbx_seq_one_letter_code
_entity_poly.pdbx_strand_id
1 'polypeptide(L)'
;FNMVRVFLHHLPWLQDSEAFSLRIDQFLIIADRHGIDVMFVLFDDVWNPISQSGKQPDPKPAVHNSGWVQSPGAAILGDLDRHDEMEPYVRGILSRYVRDTRVAMWDLYNEPGNLNAIAYGNTELDDKPKYSLSLLKKVFAWARDENPIQPLTSGVWRLNNGRWKGADKHDDGSLLFGFMLQNSDIVTFHSYENKANTYKAVQALELLGRPLICTEYVARGHDSTFE
;
A
#
# COMPACT_ATOMS: atom_id res chain seq x y z
N PHE A 1 -4.33 15.33 -14.44
CA PHE A 1 -4.30 14.02 -13.80
C PHE A 1 -5.38 13.15 -14.43
N ASN A 2 -5.09 11.88 -14.66
CA ASN A 2 -6.03 10.89 -15.21
C ASN A 2 -6.22 9.68 -14.29
N MET A 3 -5.47 9.61 -13.19
CA MET A 3 -5.60 8.57 -12.17
C MET A 3 -5.33 9.15 -10.79
N VAL A 4 -6.01 8.60 -9.78
CA VAL A 4 -5.74 8.87 -8.36
C VAL A 4 -5.54 7.57 -7.60
N ARG A 5 -4.64 7.59 -6.62
CA ARG A 5 -4.40 6.49 -5.68
C ARG A 5 -5.05 6.84 -4.35
N VAL A 6 -5.97 6.00 -3.88
CA VAL A 6 -6.85 6.27 -2.75
C VAL A 6 -6.73 5.17 -1.71
N PHE A 7 -6.42 5.57 -0.48
CA PHE A 7 -6.26 4.65 0.64
C PHE A 7 -7.60 4.35 1.28
N LEU A 8 -7.92 3.08 1.39
CA LEU A 8 -9.02 2.56 2.19
C LEU A 8 -8.51 2.20 3.59
N HIS A 9 -9.44 1.98 4.53
CA HIS A 9 -9.06 1.58 5.88
C HIS A 9 -10.06 0.57 6.44
N HIS A 10 -9.56 -0.52 7.04
CA HIS A 10 -10.40 -1.62 7.55
C HIS A 10 -11.38 -1.18 8.64
N LEU A 11 -10.99 -0.25 9.53
CA LEU A 11 -11.85 0.15 10.67
C LEU A 11 -13.20 0.74 10.26
N PRO A 12 -13.30 1.73 9.35
CA PRO A 12 -14.59 2.22 8.89
C PRO A 12 -15.43 1.15 8.19
N TRP A 13 -14.78 0.21 7.48
CA TRP A 13 -15.47 -0.91 6.85
C TRP A 13 -16.03 -1.89 7.89
N LEU A 14 -15.25 -2.23 8.92
CA LEU A 14 -15.71 -3.10 10.02
C LEU A 14 -16.85 -2.47 10.84
N GLN A 15 -16.91 -1.14 10.93
CA GLN A 15 -17.98 -0.44 11.63
C GLN A 15 -19.31 -0.51 10.86
N ASP A 16 -19.27 -0.27 9.55
CA ASP A 16 -20.43 -0.28 8.67
C ASP A 16 -19.97 -0.46 7.21
N SER A 17 -19.90 -1.73 6.78
CA SER A 17 -19.40 -2.10 5.45
C SER A 17 -20.27 -1.57 4.32
N GLU A 18 -21.60 -1.48 4.52
CA GLU A 18 -22.50 -0.97 3.50
C GLU A 18 -22.37 0.54 3.35
N ALA A 19 -22.40 1.31 4.45
CA ALA A 19 -22.18 2.74 4.39
C ALA A 19 -20.77 3.10 3.86
N PHE A 20 -19.76 2.29 4.16
CA PHE A 20 -18.41 2.46 3.60
C PHE A 20 -18.41 2.24 2.08
N SER A 21 -19.06 1.17 1.62
CA SER A 21 -19.17 0.85 0.20
C SER A 21 -19.96 1.92 -0.57
N LEU A 22 -21.03 2.45 0.01
CA LEU A 22 -21.77 3.57 -0.60
C LEU A 22 -20.90 4.82 -0.78
N ARG A 23 -19.96 5.10 0.12
CA ARG A 23 -18.99 6.20 -0.03
C ARG A 23 -18.01 5.92 -1.17
N ILE A 24 -17.54 4.68 -1.32
CA ILE A 24 -16.72 4.27 -2.47
C ILE A 24 -17.50 4.45 -3.77
N ASP A 25 -18.76 4.00 -3.84
CA ASP A 25 -19.60 4.15 -5.03
C ASP A 25 -19.75 5.62 -5.42
N GLN A 26 -20.01 6.52 -4.44
CA GLN A 26 -20.11 7.96 -4.68
C GLN A 26 -18.78 8.55 -5.18
N PHE A 27 -17.66 8.12 -4.59
CA PHE A 27 -16.34 8.55 -5.01
C PHE A 27 -16.05 8.13 -6.46
N LEU A 28 -16.32 6.86 -6.80
CA LEU A 28 -16.14 6.33 -8.16
C LEU A 28 -17.02 7.06 -9.19
N ILE A 29 -18.28 7.41 -8.84
CA ILE A 29 -19.15 8.21 -9.71
C ILE A 29 -18.55 9.59 -9.98
N ILE A 30 -17.97 10.23 -8.98
CA ILE A 30 -17.36 11.56 -9.12
C ILE A 30 -16.08 11.44 -9.98
N ALA A 31 -15.21 10.49 -9.68
CA ALA A 31 -13.97 10.27 -10.44
C ALA A 31 -14.25 10.00 -11.93
N ASP A 32 -15.18 9.10 -12.22
CA ASP A 32 -15.59 8.73 -13.57
C ASP A 32 -16.14 9.93 -14.38
N ARG A 33 -16.95 10.79 -13.76
CA ARG A 33 -17.45 12.05 -14.39
C ARG A 33 -16.33 12.99 -14.80
N HIS A 34 -15.16 12.88 -14.17
CA HIS A 34 -13.98 13.69 -14.47
C HIS A 34 -12.94 12.95 -15.31
N GLY A 35 -13.24 11.73 -15.78
CA GLY A 35 -12.30 10.90 -16.54
C GLY A 35 -11.08 10.49 -15.73
N ILE A 36 -11.26 10.25 -14.42
CA ILE A 36 -10.19 9.89 -13.49
C ILE A 36 -10.38 8.42 -13.09
N ASP A 37 -9.43 7.59 -13.44
CA ASP A 37 -9.35 6.21 -12.98
C ASP A 37 -8.89 6.14 -11.51
N VAL A 38 -9.26 5.06 -10.82
CA VAL A 38 -8.97 4.91 -9.41
C VAL A 38 -8.14 3.67 -9.13
N MET A 39 -7.05 3.84 -8.38
CA MET A 39 -6.27 2.79 -7.76
C MET A 39 -6.56 2.79 -6.26
N PHE A 40 -7.18 1.74 -5.74
CA PHE A 40 -7.40 1.62 -4.30
C PHE A 40 -6.26 0.90 -3.61
N VAL A 41 -5.90 1.40 -2.42
CA VAL A 41 -4.93 0.78 -1.50
C VAL A 41 -5.70 0.19 -0.33
N LEU A 42 -5.50 -1.10 -0.01
CA LEU A 42 -6.24 -1.78 1.05
C LEU A 42 -5.58 -1.64 2.43
N PHE A 43 -4.28 -1.88 2.51
CA PHE A 43 -3.51 -1.84 3.75
C PHE A 43 -2.34 -0.87 3.66
N ASP A 44 -1.82 -0.45 4.81
CA ASP A 44 -0.74 0.53 4.91
C ASP A 44 0.08 0.33 6.18
N ASP A 45 1.40 0.22 6.06
CA ASP A 45 2.32 0.10 7.19
C ASP A 45 2.96 1.44 7.60
N VAL A 46 2.46 2.56 7.02
CA VAL A 46 3.08 3.86 7.26
C VAL A 46 2.32 4.66 8.28
N TRP A 47 2.97 5.24 9.11
CA TRP A 47 3.06 6.18 10.20
C TRP A 47 2.56 5.59 11.51
N ASN A 48 1.45 6.08 12.08
CA ASN A 48 1.04 5.70 13.43
C ASN A 48 0.59 4.23 13.49
N PRO A 49 1.29 3.34 14.20
CA PRO A 49 0.94 1.93 14.30
C PRO A 49 -0.28 1.64 15.18
N ILE A 50 -0.78 2.64 15.90
CA ILE A 50 -1.95 2.50 16.78
C ILE A 50 -3.18 2.99 16.02
N SER A 51 -3.88 2.07 15.37
CA SER A 51 -5.15 2.36 14.71
C SER A 51 -6.32 2.29 15.70
N GLN A 52 -7.17 3.30 15.67
CA GLN A 52 -8.33 3.42 16.57
C GLN A 52 -9.57 3.84 15.79
N SER A 53 -10.72 3.31 16.19
CA SER A 53 -12.02 3.75 15.67
C SER A 53 -12.39 5.13 16.20
N GLY A 54 -13.20 5.88 15.44
CA GLY A 54 -13.72 7.17 15.84
C GLY A 54 -12.89 8.36 15.33
N LYS A 55 -12.98 9.49 16.04
CA LYS A 55 -12.27 10.71 15.65
C LYS A 55 -10.76 10.49 15.72
N GLN A 56 -10.08 10.73 14.62
CA GLN A 56 -8.64 10.68 14.56
C GLN A 56 -8.02 11.96 15.18
N PRO A 57 -6.79 11.89 15.70
CA PRO A 57 -6.06 13.07 16.16
C PRO A 57 -5.93 14.12 15.05
N ASP A 58 -6.03 15.39 15.42
CA ASP A 58 -5.80 16.47 14.46
C ASP A 58 -4.33 16.44 13.99
N PRO A 59 -4.06 16.67 12.68
CA PRO A 59 -2.70 16.73 12.18
C PRO A 59 -1.91 17.85 12.85
N LYS A 60 -0.68 17.58 13.23
CA LYS A 60 0.23 18.57 13.82
C LYS A 60 0.83 19.44 12.71
N PRO A 61 0.72 20.78 12.78
CA PRO A 61 1.30 21.66 11.78
C PRO A 61 2.80 21.40 11.58
N ALA A 62 3.26 21.39 10.31
CA ALA A 62 4.64 21.13 9.91
C ALA A 62 5.22 19.77 10.33
N VAL A 63 4.41 18.84 10.83
CA VAL A 63 4.82 17.46 11.08
C VAL A 63 4.26 16.57 9.97
N HIS A 64 5.15 16.02 9.16
CA HIS A 64 4.79 15.21 8.00
C HIS A 64 3.92 14.01 8.40
N ASN A 65 2.77 13.85 7.72
CA ASN A 65 1.82 12.76 7.90
C ASN A 65 1.40 12.47 9.36
N SER A 66 1.37 13.49 10.21
CA SER A 66 1.07 13.34 11.64
C SER A 66 -0.36 12.89 11.97
N GLY A 67 -1.28 12.92 11.02
CA GLY A 67 -2.64 12.36 11.12
C GLY A 67 -2.81 11.02 10.43
N TRP A 68 -1.73 10.45 9.84
CA TRP A 68 -1.81 9.21 9.08
C TRP A 68 -1.69 7.99 9.99
N VAL A 69 -2.52 6.98 9.78
CA VAL A 69 -2.65 5.81 10.66
C VAL A 69 -2.56 4.53 9.84
N GLN A 70 -1.79 3.56 10.32
CA GLN A 70 -1.61 2.26 9.68
C GLN A 70 -2.91 1.45 9.62
N SER A 71 -3.02 0.61 8.60
CA SER A 71 -4.05 -0.42 8.47
C SER A 71 -3.36 -1.76 8.13
N PRO A 72 -3.51 -2.82 8.96
CA PRO A 72 -4.40 -2.95 10.11
C PRO A 72 -3.85 -2.34 11.40
N GLY A 73 -2.59 -1.92 11.47
CA GLY A 73 -1.91 -1.45 12.66
C GLY A 73 -1.26 -2.56 13.48
N ALA A 74 -0.35 -2.17 14.42
CA ALA A 74 0.55 -3.09 15.10
C ALA A 74 -0.16 -4.20 15.89
N ALA A 75 -1.32 -3.91 16.49
CA ALA A 75 -2.02 -4.87 17.33
C ALA A 75 -2.57 -6.09 16.58
N ILE A 76 -2.98 -5.91 15.33
CA ILE A 76 -3.42 -7.02 14.46
C ILE A 76 -2.23 -7.57 13.70
N LEU A 77 -1.39 -6.71 13.14
CA LEU A 77 -0.26 -7.11 12.32
C LEU A 77 0.73 -8.00 13.10
N GLY A 78 1.01 -7.68 14.37
CA GLY A 78 1.96 -8.43 15.22
C GLY A 78 1.43 -9.78 15.73
N ASP A 79 0.17 -10.09 15.51
CA ASP A 79 -0.46 -11.35 15.94
C ASP A 79 -0.90 -12.15 14.71
N LEU A 80 -0.15 -13.20 14.39
CA LEU A 80 -0.38 -14.02 13.20
C LEU A 80 -1.76 -14.69 13.18
N ASP A 81 -2.31 -15.02 14.36
CA ASP A 81 -3.62 -15.67 14.49
C ASP A 81 -4.77 -14.69 14.18
N ARG A 82 -4.49 -13.38 14.30
CA ARG A 82 -5.46 -12.32 14.00
C ARG A 82 -5.48 -11.87 12.55
N HIS A 83 -4.51 -12.29 11.74
CA HIS A 83 -4.48 -11.88 10.33
C HIS A 83 -5.76 -12.24 9.58
N ASP A 84 -6.41 -13.37 9.92
CA ASP A 84 -7.64 -13.80 9.28
C ASP A 84 -8.86 -12.91 9.63
N GLU A 85 -8.76 -12.05 10.65
CA GLU A 85 -9.77 -11.02 10.91
C GLU A 85 -9.90 -10.02 9.74
N MET A 86 -8.88 -9.92 8.88
CA MET A 86 -8.85 -9.01 7.73
C MET A 86 -9.47 -9.61 6.46
N GLU A 87 -9.69 -10.93 6.41
CA GLU A 87 -10.25 -11.60 5.23
C GLU A 87 -11.62 -11.03 4.82
N PRO A 88 -12.59 -10.83 5.74
CA PRO A 88 -13.90 -10.27 5.37
C PRO A 88 -13.79 -8.87 4.74
N TYR A 89 -12.86 -8.03 5.20
CA TYR A 89 -12.61 -6.71 4.63
C TYR A 89 -12.07 -6.81 3.20
N VAL A 90 -11.03 -7.63 2.98
CA VAL A 90 -10.43 -7.80 1.66
C VAL A 90 -11.44 -8.36 0.67
N ARG A 91 -12.09 -9.47 1.01
CA ARG A 91 -13.08 -10.13 0.15
C ARG A 91 -14.31 -9.24 -0.06
N GLY A 92 -14.81 -8.58 0.98
CA GLY A 92 -15.99 -7.72 0.88
C GLY A 92 -15.78 -6.52 -0.05
N ILE A 93 -14.59 -5.91 -0.03
CA ILE A 93 -14.25 -4.85 -0.98
C ILE A 93 -14.04 -5.41 -2.38
N LEU A 94 -13.21 -6.41 -2.54
CA LEU A 94 -12.88 -6.94 -3.87
C LEU A 94 -14.09 -7.53 -4.57
N SER A 95 -14.88 -8.39 -3.91
CA SER A 95 -16.06 -9.03 -4.52
C SER A 95 -17.08 -8.00 -5.06
N ARG A 96 -17.22 -6.86 -4.39
CA ARG A 96 -18.14 -5.80 -4.83
C ARG A 96 -17.66 -5.11 -6.11
N TYR A 97 -16.34 -4.95 -6.28
CA TYR A 97 -15.75 -4.14 -7.35
C TYR A 97 -14.94 -4.93 -8.38
N VAL A 98 -14.94 -6.27 -8.33
CA VAL A 98 -14.15 -7.14 -9.23
C VAL A 98 -14.39 -6.90 -10.72
N ARG A 99 -15.54 -6.35 -11.09
CA ARG A 99 -15.93 -6.06 -12.49
C ARG A 99 -16.14 -4.57 -12.75
N ASP A 100 -15.85 -3.72 -11.79
CA ASP A 100 -16.03 -2.28 -11.93
C ASP A 100 -14.85 -1.67 -12.70
N THR A 101 -15.10 -1.25 -13.94
CA THR A 101 -14.08 -0.70 -14.83
C THR A 101 -13.57 0.69 -14.42
N ARG A 102 -14.20 1.37 -13.46
CA ARG A 102 -13.73 2.63 -12.88
C ARG A 102 -12.56 2.41 -11.92
N VAL A 103 -12.39 1.17 -11.44
CA VAL A 103 -11.22 0.76 -10.67
C VAL A 103 -10.16 0.24 -11.63
N ALA A 104 -9.06 0.98 -11.76
CA ALA A 104 -7.99 0.63 -12.69
C ALA A 104 -7.12 -0.51 -12.16
N MET A 105 -6.84 -0.54 -10.86
CA MET A 105 -6.01 -1.56 -10.21
C MET A 105 -6.17 -1.54 -8.69
N TRP A 106 -5.66 -2.58 -8.04
CA TRP A 106 -5.62 -2.73 -6.60
C TRP A 106 -4.19 -2.76 -6.09
N ASP A 107 -3.84 -1.82 -5.21
CA ASP A 107 -2.64 -1.89 -4.39
C ASP A 107 -3.02 -2.57 -3.06
N LEU A 108 -2.59 -3.80 -2.91
CA LEU A 108 -3.02 -4.62 -1.79
C LEU A 108 -2.39 -4.18 -0.46
N TYR A 109 -1.20 -3.59 -0.51
CA TYR A 109 -0.52 -3.15 0.70
C TYR A 109 0.53 -2.07 0.39
N ASN A 110 0.32 -0.87 0.91
CA ASN A 110 1.28 0.21 0.83
C ASN A 110 2.45 -0.02 1.78
N GLU A 111 3.65 0.05 1.23
CA GLU A 111 4.92 0.03 1.97
C GLU A 111 4.99 -1.04 3.09
N PRO A 112 4.62 -2.30 2.82
CA PRO A 112 4.65 -3.32 3.85
C PRO A 112 6.05 -3.44 4.46
N GLY A 113 6.10 -3.58 5.79
CA GLY A 113 7.34 -3.66 6.55
C GLY A 113 8.05 -2.31 6.77
N ASN A 114 7.43 -1.17 6.44
CA ASN A 114 8.00 0.13 6.73
C ASN A 114 8.05 0.38 8.24
N LEU A 115 9.25 0.66 8.75
CA LEU A 115 9.50 0.98 10.14
C LEU A 115 9.53 2.50 10.33
N ASN A 116 8.61 3.03 11.11
CA ASN A 116 8.54 4.45 11.47
C ASN A 116 9.21 4.71 12.83
N ALA A 117 10.36 4.08 13.06
CA ALA A 117 11.03 4.03 14.36
C ALA A 117 11.39 5.40 14.95
N ILE A 118 11.66 6.41 14.10
CA ILE A 118 11.98 7.76 14.59
C ILE A 118 10.77 8.41 15.25
N ALA A 119 9.58 8.25 14.68
CA ALA A 119 8.36 8.88 15.20
C ALA A 119 7.59 8.01 16.19
N TYR A 120 7.67 6.68 16.05
CA TYR A 120 6.83 5.71 16.76
C TYR A 120 7.62 4.53 17.33
N GLY A 121 8.94 4.66 17.56
CA GLY A 121 9.83 3.55 17.90
C GLY A 121 9.38 2.68 19.08
N ASN A 122 8.68 3.26 20.07
CA ASN A 122 8.18 2.51 21.22
C ASN A 122 6.89 1.73 20.95
N THR A 123 6.26 1.92 19.80
CA THR A 123 4.97 1.33 19.41
C THR A 123 5.06 0.57 18.08
N GLU A 124 6.18 0.69 17.37
CA GLU A 124 6.46 -0.10 16.17
C GLU A 124 6.76 -1.56 16.54
N LEU A 125 6.45 -2.46 15.63
CA LEU A 125 6.76 -3.88 15.79
C LEU A 125 8.23 -4.15 15.48
N ASP A 126 8.90 -4.86 16.36
CA ASP A 126 10.14 -5.54 16.00
C ASP A 126 9.83 -6.58 14.91
N ASP A 127 10.75 -6.80 13.98
CA ASP A 127 10.59 -7.74 12.85
C ASP A 127 9.34 -7.51 11.98
N LYS A 128 8.84 -6.28 11.90
CA LYS A 128 7.65 -5.89 11.14
C LYS A 128 7.61 -6.48 9.71
N PRO A 129 8.72 -6.51 8.93
CA PRO A 129 8.73 -7.11 7.59
C PRO A 129 8.26 -8.56 7.55
N LYS A 130 8.54 -9.36 8.58
CA LYS A 130 8.08 -10.75 8.72
C LYS A 130 6.57 -10.83 8.86
N TYR A 131 5.99 -10.00 9.72
CA TYR A 131 4.55 -9.95 9.94
C TYR A 131 3.81 -9.42 8.70
N SER A 132 4.34 -8.35 8.10
CA SER A 132 3.79 -7.78 6.86
C SER A 132 3.82 -8.77 5.70
N LEU A 133 4.91 -9.56 5.56
CA LEU A 133 4.98 -10.63 4.57
C LEU A 133 3.92 -11.71 4.81
N SER A 134 3.71 -12.10 6.08
CA SER A 134 2.70 -13.10 6.43
C SER A 134 1.30 -12.63 6.05
N LEU A 135 0.93 -11.41 6.42
CA LEU A 135 -0.36 -10.83 6.05
C LEU A 135 -0.49 -10.65 4.53
N LEU A 136 0.54 -10.10 3.87
CA LEU A 136 0.52 -9.85 2.43
C LEU A 136 0.30 -11.13 1.62
N LYS A 137 0.86 -12.27 2.03
CA LYS A 137 0.62 -13.57 1.41
C LYS A 137 -0.86 -13.95 1.46
N LYS A 138 -1.50 -13.78 2.61
CA LYS A 138 -2.94 -14.03 2.79
C LYS A 138 -3.77 -13.07 1.93
N VAL A 139 -3.44 -11.77 1.94
CA VAL A 139 -4.16 -10.74 1.19
C VAL A 139 -4.11 -11.02 -0.32
N PHE A 140 -2.95 -11.38 -0.87
CA PHE A 140 -2.86 -11.80 -2.27
C PHE A 140 -3.69 -13.05 -2.57
N ALA A 141 -3.69 -14.05 -1.68
CA ALA A 141 -4.50 -15.25 -1.86
C ALA A 141 -5.99 -14.91 -1.88
N TRP A 142 -6.49 -14.19 -0.88
CA TRP A 142 -7.89 -13.77 -0.82
C TRP A 142 -8.29 -12.90 -2.03
N ALA A 143 -7.41 -11.98 -2.45
CA ALA A 143 -7.68 -11.12 -3.60
C ALA A 143 -7.74 -11.93 -4.91
N ARG A 144 -6.85 -12.90 -5.10
CA ARG A 144 -6.86 -13.78 -6.29
C ARG A 144 -8.10 -14.66 -6.35
N ASP A 145 -8.56 -15.16 -5.19
CA ASP A 145 -9.77 -16.00 -5.11
C ASP A 145 -11.01 -15.24 -5.60
N GLU A 146 -11.09 -13.91 -5.38
CA GLU A 146 -12.18 -13.07 -5.90
C GLU A 146 -12.11 -12.87 -7.43
N ASN A 147 -11.01 -13.25 -8.07
CA ASN A 147 -10.81 -13.21 -9.51
C ASN A 147 -11.12 -11.84 -10.15
N PRO A 148 -10.51 -10.73 -9.68
CA PRO A 148 -10.73 -9.41 -10.23
C PRO A 148 -10.23 -9.29 -11.67
N ILE A 149 -10.92 -8.49 -12.50
CA ILE A 149 -10.43 -8.13 -13.84
C ILE A 149 -9.26 -7.13 -13.76
N GLN A 150 -9.17 -6.41 -12.64
CA GLN A 150 -8.14 -5.43 -12.41
C GLN A 150 -6.83 -6.10 -11.99
N PRO A 151 -5.67 -5.57 -12.38
CA PRO A 151 -4.39 -6.04 -11.90
C PRO A 151 -4.21 -5.77 -10.41
N LEU A 152 -3.51 -6.70 -9.75
CA LEU A 152 -3.10 -6.61 -8.35
C LEU A 152 -1.64 -6.23 -8.25
N THR A 153 -1.31 -5.38 -7.27
CA THR A 153 0.07 -4.99 -6.98
C THR A 153 0.30 -4.77 -5.48
N SER A 154 1.55 -4.70 -5.09
CA SER A 154 2.02 -4.10 -3.84
C SER A 154 3.37 -3.46 -4.13
N GLY A 155 3.47 -2.15 -3.93
CA GLY A 155 4.58 -1.35 -4.41
C GLY A 155 5.86 -1.53 -3.58
N VAL A 156 6.98 -1.80 -4.26
CA VAL A 156 8.29 -1.85 -3.62
C VAL A 156 8.79 -0.42 -3.37
N TRP A 157 9.28 -0.15 -2.17
CA TRP A 157 9.50 1.23 -1.72
C TRP A 157 10.93 1.51 -1.22
N ARG A 158 11.77 0.50 -1.06
CA ARG A 158 13.10 0.66 -0.48
C ARG A 158 14.20 0.36 -1.49
N LEU A 159 14.46 1.31 -2.38
CA LEU A 159 15.57 1.27 -3.32
C LEU A 159 16.78 2.04 -2.76
N ASN A 160 17.94 1.45 -2.79
CA ASN A 160 19.19 2.12 -2.49
C ASN A 160 20.20 1.90 -3.64
N ASN A 161 20.55 2.96 -4.36
CA ASN A 161 21.49 2.92 -5.51
C ASN A 161 21.13 1.86 -6.57
N GLY A 162 19.85 1.67 -6.87
CA GLY A 162 19.37 0.67 -7.82
C GLY A 162 19.44 -0.78 -7.30
N ARG A 163 19.76 -0.97 -6.02
CA ARG A 163 19.66 -2.24 -5.32
C ARG A 163 18.59 -2.12 -4.24
N TRP A 164 17.81 -3.16 -4.07
CA TRP A 164 16.89 -3.27 -2.95
C TRP A 164 17.69 -3.33 -1.66
N LYS A 165 17.49 -2.41 -0.72
CA LYS A 165 17.97 -2.60 0.66
C LYS A 165 17.24 -3.82 1.21
N GLY A 166 18.01 -4.83 1.63
CA GLY A 166 17.44 -6.11 2.05
C GLY A 166 17.61 -7.22 1.01
N ALA A 167 18.40 -7.01 -0.05
CA ALA A 167 18.77 -8.05 -1.02
C ALA A 167 19.77 -9.08 -0.49
N ASP A 168 20.18 -8.98 0.75
CA ASP A 168 20.96 -10.03 1.41
C ASP A 168 20.03 -11.20 1.76
N LYS A 169 20.42 -12.39 1.32
CA LYS A 169 19.63 -13.64 1.30
C LYS A 169 19.07 -14.12 2.67
N HIS A 170 19.25 -13.36 3.72
CA HIS A 170 18.88 -13.67 5.10
C HIS A 170 18.07 -12.58 5.80
N ASP A 171 17.63 -11.53 5.06
CA ASP A 171 16.83 -10.45 5.61
C ASP A 171 15.36 -10.65 5.22
N ASP A 172 14.46 -10.63 6.20
CA ASP A 172 13.00 -10.74 5.98
C ASP A 172 12.47 -9.67 5.03
N GLY A 173 13.12 -8.51 4.93
CA GLY A 173 12.84 -7.48 3.93
C GLY A 173 13.12 -7.93 2.50
N SER A 174 14.16 -8.72 2.27
CA SER A 174 14.47 -9.31 0.95
C SER A 174 13.39 -10.30 0.50
N LEU A 175 12.91 -11.13 1.43
CA LEU A 175 11.82 -12.08 1.16
C LEU A 175 10.52 -11.34 0.85
N LEU A 176 10.22 -10.26 1.58
CA LEU A 176 9.04 -9.43 1.38
C LEU A 176 9.04 -8.79 -0.02
N PHE A 177 10.12 -8.10 -0.39
CA PHE A 177 10.22 -7.47 -1.72
C PHE A 177 10.23 -8.50 -2.86
N GLY A 178 10.89 -9.63 -2.65
CA GLY A 178 10.84 -10.76 -3.59
C GLY A 178 9.43 -11.24 -3.83
N PHE A 179 8.64 -11.39 -2.76
CA PHE A 179 7.23 -11.78 -2.84
C PHE A 179 6.38 -10.73 -3.57
N MET A 180 6.54 -9.44 -3.24
CA MET A 180 5.83 -8.33 -3.90
C MET A 180 6.08 -8.34 -5.41
N LEU A 181 7.34 -8.42 -5.82
CA LEU A 181 7.74 -8.47 -7.23
C LEU A 181 7.24 -9.72 -7.95
N GLN A 182 7.21 -10.87 -7.30
CA GLN A 182 6.75 -12.12 -7.92
C GLN A 182 5.22 -12.17 -8.13
N ASN A 183 4.46 -11.56 -7.23
CA ASN A 183 3.01 -11.71 -7.20
C ASN A 183 2.24 -10.53 -7.80
N SER A 184 2.87 -9.38 -8.03
CA SER A 184 2.24 -8.22 -8.65
C SER A 184 2.06 -8.41 -10.15
N ASP A 185 0.90 -8.09 -10.71
CA ASP A 185 0.65 -8.10 -12.15
C ASP A 185 1.32 -6.91 -12.85
N ILE A 186 1.27 -5.76 -12.19
CA ILE A 186 1.96 -4.52 -12.55
C ILE A 186 2.98 -4.25 -11.47
N VAL A 187 4.22 -3.93 -11.84
CA VAL A 187 5.25 -3.58 -10.87
C VAL A 187 5.08 -2.13 -10.48
N THR A 188 4.69 -1.88 -9.24
CA THR A 188 4.63 -0.52 -8.69
C THR A 188 5.81 -0.29 -7.75
N PHE A 189 6.30 0.95 -7.71
CA PHE A 189 7.43 1.32 -6.85
C PHE A 189 7.32 2.77 -6.38
N HIS A 190 8.04 3.07 -5.28
CA HIS A 190 8.20 4.43 -4.75
C HIS A 190 9.64 4.90 -4.94
N SER A 191 9.82 6.17 -5.28
CA SER A 191 11.13 6.78 -5.36
C SER A 191 11.09 8.23 -4.92
N TYR A 192 11.63 8.49 -3.75
CA TYR A 192 11.91 9.84 -3.23
C TYR A 192 13.37 10.23 -3.43
N GLU A 193 14.03 9.55 -4.35
CA GLU A 193 15.42 9.73 -4.70
C GLU A 193 15.60 10.82 -5.80
N ASN A 194 16.83 11.24 -6.02
CA ASN A 194 17.13 12.09 -7.16
C ASN A 194 16.89 11.36 -8.50
N LYS A 195 16.79 12.14 -9.59
CA LYS A 195 16.52 11.64 -10.94
C LYS A 195 17.44 10.46 -11.36
N ALA A 196 18.73 10.55 -11.06
CA ALA A 196 19.69 9.52 -11.47
C ALA A 196 19.44 8.18 -10.75
N ASN A 197 19.11 8.21 -9.46
CA ASN A 197 18.80 7.02 -8.68
C ASN A 197 17.41 6.45 -9.03
N THR A 198 16.43 7.31 -9.26
CA THR A 198 15.12 6.88 -9.77
C THR A 198 15.26 6.17 -11.11
N TYR A 199 16.08 6.70 -12.02
CA TYR A 199 16.32 6.06 -13.32
C TYR A 199 17.00 4.69 -13.18
N LYS A 200 17.95 4.51 -12.26
CA LYS A 200 18.54 3.19 -11.96
C LYS A 200 17.49 2.20 -11.43
N ALA A 201 16.56 2.68 -10.62
CA ALA A 201 15.44 1.86 -10.14
C ALA A 201 14.59 1.37 -11.30
N VAL A 202 14.19 2.28 -12.19
CA VAL A 202 13.42 1.95 -13.40
C VAL A 202 14.14 0.89 -14.22
N GLN A 203 15.43 1.10 -14.55
CA GLN A 203 16.23 0.15 -15.32
C GLN A 203 16.28 -1.26 -14.68
N ALA A 204 16.39 -1.32 -13.35
CA ALA A 204 16.42 -2.61 -12.65
C ALA A 204 15.04 -3.32 -12.68
N LEU A 205 13.96 -2.57 -12.59
CA LEU A 205 12.61 -3.11 -12.59
C LEU A 205 12.08 -3.48 -13.97
N GLU A 206 12.49 -2.76 -15.01
CA GLU A 206 12.17 -3.07 -16.42
C GLU A 206 12.59 -4.48 -16.84
N LEU A 207 13.66 -5.01 -16.23
CA LEU A 207 14.13 -6.38 -16.46
C LEU A 207 13.10 -7.46 -16.09
N LEU A 208 12.08 -7.12 -15.31
CA LEU A 208 11.00 -8.03 -14.93
C LEU A 208 9.97 -8.24 -16.08
N GLY A 209 10.03 -7.46 -17.15
CA GLY A 209 9.19 -7.61 -18.34
C GLY A 209 7.71 -7.37 -18.11
N ARG A 210 7.32 -6.62 -17.07
CA ARG A 210 5.94 -6.25 -16.74
C ARG A 210 5.77 -4.73 -16.79
N PRO A 211 4.52 -4.23 -16.95
CA PRO A 211 4.26 -2.80 -16.83
C PRO A 211 4.78 -2.25 -15.51
N LEU A 212 5.33 -1.04 -15.54
CA LEU A 212 5.98 -0.38 -14.40
C LEU A 212 5.34 0.98 -14.13
N ILE A 213 4.95 1.22 -12.88
CA ILE A 213 4.36 2.49 -12.44
C ILE A 213 5.07 2.98 -11.17
N CYS A 214 5.56 4.22 -11.19
CA CYS A 214 6.00 4.92 -9.98
C CYS A 214 4.77 5.53 -9.31
N THR A 215 4.35 4.96 -8.18
CA THR A 215 3.13 5.38 -7.47
C THR A 215 3.36 6.47 -6.43
N GLU A 216 4.61 6.68 -6.03
CA GLU A 216 5.01 7.79 -5.17
C GLU A 216 6.38 8.30 -5.59
N TYR A 217 6.49 9.61 -5.82
CA TYR A 217 7.75 10.26 -6.16
C TYR A 217 7.71 11.75 -5.75
N VAL A 218 8.74 12.51 -6.06
CA VAL A 218 8.94 13.90 -5.68
C VAL A 218 9.56 14.05 -4.29
N ALA A 219 10.88 14.06 -4.26
CA ALA A 219 11.64 14.28 -3.03
C ALA A 219 11.86 15.77 -2.79
N ARG A 220 11.15 16.37 -1.86
CA ARG A 220 11.33 17.79 -1.46
C ARG A 220 12.78 18.11 -1.08
N GLY A 221 13.49 17.16 -0.45
CA GLY A 221 14.90 17.29 -0.10
C GLY A 221 15.87 17.30 -1.28
N HIS A 222 15.40 17.01 -2.50
CA HIS A 222 16.19 17.00 -3.74
C HIS A 222 15.67 18.01 -4.77
N ASP A 223 14.90 19.02 -4.33
CA ASP A 223 14.31 20.05 -5.19
C ASP A 223 13.57 19.48 -6.42
N SER A 224 12.95 18.30 -6.22
CA SER A 224 12.18 17.65 -7.28
C SER A 224 10.96 18.49 -7.60
N THR A 225 10.88 18.97 -8.84
CA THR A 225 9.75 19.70 -9.40
C THR A 225 9.04 18.84 -10.43
N PHE A 226 7.89 19.31 -10.92
CA PHE A 226 7.14 18.65 -12.00
C PHE A 226 7.68 18.95 -13.40
N GLU A 227 8.87 19.56 -13.49
CA GLU A 227 9.56 19.87 -14.75
C GLU A 227 10.43 18.71 -15.23
#